data_fb028344684aa2f8344e3971edf67e8f
#
_entry.id   fb028344684aa2f8344e3971edf67e8f
#
_cell.length_a   1.000
_cell.length_b   1.000
_cell.length_c   1.000
_cell.angle_alpha   90.00
_cell.angle_beta   90.00
_cell.angle_gamma   90.00
#
_symmetry.space_group_name_H-M   'P 1'
#
loop_
_entity.id
_entity.type
_entity.pdbx_description
1 polymer ?
#
loop_
_entity_poly.entity_id
_entity_poly.type
_entity_poly.pdbx_seq_one_letter_code
_entity_poly.pdbx_strand_id
1 'polypeptide(L)'
;FVMIPYLDRAPSRKGKVRTVFVPYYLDGHDPLFGMSYYDLLIGMDVTVFPSYYEPWGYTPLESCAFHVPTITTSLAGYGEWAARQKEQGGVVVIDRNDSNFGEVTERIADALFRFSHLNAEETEKARKAAAAVAKKADWKHFFKYYREAYSIALTKAAARNLNPQKTTKRNTK
;
A
#
# COMPACT_ATOMS: atom_id res chain seq x y z
N PHE A 1 24.37 -0.76 8.82
CA PHE A 1 23.54 -1.23 9.95
C PHE A 1 23.03 0.01 10.68
N VAL A 2 21.83 0.45 10.38
CA VAL A 2 21.15 1.45 11.21
C VAL A 2 20.42 0.67 12.29
N MET A 3 21.06 0.53 13.43
CA MET A 3 20.36 0.12 14.66
C MET A 3 19.31 1.20 14.95
N ILE A 4 18.06 0.82 14.99
CA ILE A 4 16.98 1.76 15.34
C ILE A 4 16.96 1.86 16.86
N PRO A 5 17.56 2.94 17.47
CA PRO A 5 17.76 3.03 18.92
C PRO A 5 16.44 3.12 19.71
N TYR A 6 15.31 3.26 19.00
CA TYR A 6 13.98 3.35 19.59
C TYR A 6 13.36 1.99 19.95
N LEU A 7 13.79 0.89 19.32
CA LEU A 7 13.23 -0.44 19.62
C LEU A 7 13.79 -1.03 20.93
N ASP A 8 15.02 -0.65 21.30
CA ASP A 8 15.59 -0.99 22.61
C ASP A 8 14.91 -0.26 23.78
N ARG A 9 14.16 0.81 23.48
CA ARG A 9 13.38 1.59 24.46
C ARG A 9 11.89 1.25 24.46
N ALA A 10 11.43 0.33 23.62
CA ALA A 10 10.08 -0.17 23.74
C ALA A 10 9.89 -0.64 25.19
N PRO A 11 8.83 -0.19 25.91
CA PRO A 11 8.68 -0.44 27.32
C PRO A 11 8.69 -1.95 27.58
N SER A 12 9.85 -2.40 28.00
CA SER A 12 10.12 -3.78 28.33
C SER A 12 9.10 -4.27 29.33
N ARG A 13 8.59 -5.46 29.12
CA ARG A 13 7.97 -6.38 30.10
C ARG A 13 6.76 -5.94 30.91
N LYS A 14 6.38 -4.66 30.97
CA LYS A 14 5.19 -4.19 31.73
C LYS A 14 4.05 -3.68 30.83
N GLY A 15 4.28 -3.45 29.54
CA GLY A 15 3.25 -3.00 28.59
C GLY A 15 2.47 -4.17 27.97
N LYS A 16 1.23 -3.90 27.56
CA LYS A 16 0.39 -4.86 26.82
C LYS A 16 0.86 -5.04 25.35
N VAL A 17 1.73 -4.16 24.86
CA VAL A 17 2.25 -4.17 23.48
C VAL A 17 3.66 -4.74 23.48
N ARG A 18 3.92 -5.67 22.55
CA ARG A 18 5.25 -6.22 22.29
C ARG A 18 5.66 -5.87 20.86
N THR A 19 6.89 -5.40 20.69
CA THR A 19 7.49 -5.12 19.39
C THR A 19 8.54 -6.18 19.07
N VAL A 20 8.47 -6.74 17.88
CA VAL A 20 9.47 -7.67 17.33
C VAL A 20 10.08 -7.02 16.11
N PHE A 21 11.38 -6.81 16.13
CA PHE A 21 12.13 -6.32 14.99
C PHE A 21 12.64 -7.50 14.15
N VAL A 22 12.36 -7.47 12.84
CA VAL A 22 12.71 -8.54 11.90
C VAL A 22 13.64 -7.97 10.83
N PRO A 23 14.97 -8.00 11.02
CA PRO A 23 15.93 -7.42 10.08
C PRO A 23 16.31 -8.39 8.94
N TYR A 24 15.42 -9.26 8.55
CA TYR A 24 15.63 -10.29 7.53
C TYR A 24 14.56 -10.22 6.45
N TYR A 25 14.91 -10.67 5.24
CA TYR A 25 13.90 -11.01 4.24
C TYR A 25 13.20 -12.29 4.66
N LEU A 26 11.88 -12.29 4.59
CA LEU A 26 11.04 -13.44 4.94
C LEU A 26 10.91 -14.37 3.72
N ASP A 27 11.95 -15.13 3.45
CA ASP A 27 12.05 -16.08 2.34
C ASP A 27 11.83 -17.54 2.77
N GLY A 28 11.48 -17.75 4.04
CA GLY A 28 11.32 -19.07 4.65
C GLY A 28 12.57 -19.63 5.32
N HIS A 29 13.69 -18.92 5.25
CA HIS A 29 14.98 -19.34 5.84
C HIS A 29 15.44 -18.40 6.97
N ASP A 30 14.62 -17.43 7.34
CA ASP A 30 14.93 -16.51 8.42
C ASP A 30 14.89 -17.22 9.80
N PRO A 31 15.77 -16.81 10.75
CA PRO A 31 15.90 -17.49 12.04
C PRO A 31 14.79 -17.16 13.03
N LEU A 32 13.83 -16.27 12.68
CA LEU A 32 12.78 -15.83 13.59
C LEU A 32 11.47 -16.56 13.35
N PHE A 33 11.00 -16.61 12.12
CA PHE A 33 9.71 -17.18 11.77
C PHE A 33 9.87 -18.47 10.93
N GLY A 34 10.90 -18.59 10.11
CA GLY A 34 11.08 -19.70 9.19
C GLY A 34 9.92 -19.84 8.20
N MET A 35 9.27 -18.72 7.85
CA MET A 35 8.11 -18.66 6.96
C MET A 35 8.33 -17.64 5.86
N SER A 36 7.69 -17.86 4.70
CA SER A 36 7.67 -16.85 3.66
C SER A 36 6.86 -15.62 4.09
N TYR A 37 7.15 -14.47 3.44
CA TYR A 37 6.39 -13.24 3.70
C TYR A 37 4.87 -13.43 3.57
N TYR A 38 4.43 -14.14 2.54
CA TYR A 38 2.99 -14.34 2.30
C TYR A 38 2.36 -15.30 3.32
N ASP A 39 3.09 -16.31 3.77
CA ASP A 39 2.60 -17.23 4.82
C ASP A 39 2.43 -16.48 6.15
N LEU A 40 3.35 -15.57 6.46
CA LEU A 40 3.24 -14.72 7.63
C LEU A 40 2.10 -13.69 7.46
N LEU A 41 1.99 -13.07 6.28
CA LEU A 41 1.01 -12.02 5.98
C LEU A 41 -0.43 -12.49 6.21
N ILE A 42 -0.80 -13.68 5.75
CA ILE A 42 -2.18 -14.19 5.90
C ILE A 42 -2.58 -14.40 7.36
N GLY A 43 -1.62 -14.53 8.27
CA GLY A 43 -1.84 -14.64 9.71
C GLY A 43 -2.00 -13.30 10.44
N MET A 44 -1.80 -12.17 9.76
CA MET A 44 -1.90 -10.84 10.38
C MET A 44 -3.36 -10.40 10.51
N ASP A 45 -3.65 -9.64 11.56
CA ASP A 45 -4.96 -9.00 11.75
C ASP A 45 -5.07 -7.68 11.02
N VAL A 46 -3.95 -6.95 10.93
CA VAL A 46 -3.85 -5.66 10.24
C VAL A 46 -2.39 -5.42 9.82
N THR A 47 -2.20 -4.74 8.70
CA THR A 47 -0.89 -4.27 8.23
C THR A 47 -0.83 -2.75 8.21
N VAL A 48 0.38 -2.20 8.37
CA VAL A 48 0.62 -0.75 8.36
C VAL A 48 1.76 -0.43 7.40
N PHE A 49 1.46 0.39 6.41
CA PHE A 49 2.42 0.89 5.40
C PHE A 49 2.44 2.42 5.41
N PRO A 50 3.18 3.05 6.32
CA PRO A 50 3.17 4.50 6.52
C PRO A 50 4.08 5.21 5.52
N SER A 51 3.82 5.05 4.23
CA SER A 51 4.66 5.56 3.15
C SER A 51 4.74 7.08 3.14
N TYR A 52 5.93 7.62 2.88
CA TYR A 52 6.16 9.03 2.53
C TYR A 52 6.08 9.26 1.02
N TYR A 53 6.40 8.27 0.24
CA TYR A 53 6.25 8.27 -1.21
C TYR A 53 6.24 6.84 -1.72
N GLU A 54 5.21 6.50 -2.46
CA GLU A 54 5.07 5.21 -3.13
C GLU A 54 4.30 5.45 -4.42
N PRO A 55 4.86 5.24 -5.63
CA PRO A 55 4.16 5.51 -6.90
C PRO A 55 2.83 4.78 -7.02
N TRP A 56 2.77 3.52 -6.57
CA TRP A 56 1.53 2.77 -6.43
C TRP A 56 1.38 2.21 -5.01
N GLY A 57 2.20 1.28 -4.59
CA GLY A 57 2.10 0.58 -3.31
C GLY A 57 1.56 -0.83 -3.50
N TYR A 58 2.42 -1.74 -3.96
CA TYR A 58 2.05 -3.15 -4.11
C TYR A 58 1.82 -3.81 -2.76
N THR A 59 2.63 -3.50 -1.75
CA THR A 59 2.52 -4.10 -0.42
C THR A 59 1.15 -3.89 0.24
N PRO A 60 0.56 -2.68 0.30
CA PRO A 60 -0.79 -2.51 0.81
C PRO A 60 -1.86 -3.16 -0.08
N LEU A 61 -1.67 -3.18 -1.41
CA LEU A 61 -2.59 -3.87 -2.32
C LEU A 61 -2.57 -5.39 -2.09
N GLU A 62 -1.38 -5.98 -2.00
CA GLU A 62 -1.20 -7.41 -1.74
C GLU A 62 -1.79 -7.81 -0.40
N SER A 63 -1.54 -7.03 0.65
CA SER A 63 -2.15 -7.25 1.97
C SER A 63 -3.68 -7.33 1.86
N CYS A 64 -4.30 -6.37 1.18
CA CYS A 64 -5.74 -6.37 0.95
C CYS A 64 -6.20 -7.58 0.11
N ALA A 65 -5.41 -8.00 -0.89
CA ALA A 65 -5.72 -9.16 -1.73
C ALA A 65 -5.68 -10.47 -0.92
N PHE A 66 -4.83 -10.54 0.10
CA PHE A 66 -4.79 -11.63 1.09
C PHE A 66 -5.81 -11.47 2.23
N HIS A 67 -6.79 -10.60 2.07
CA HIS A 67 -7.85 -10.37 3.06
C HIS A 67 -7.33 -9.79 4.39
N VAL A 68 -6.20 -9.09 4.38
CA VAL A 68 -5.68 -8.44 5.57
C VAL A 68 -6.02 -6.95 5.52
N PRO A 69 -6.79 -6.42 6.48
CA PRO A 69 -7.06 -4.99 6.58
C PRO A 69 -5.78 -4.19 6.65
N THR A 70 -5.76 -3.03 6.02
CA THR A 70 -4.51 -2.31 5.78
C THR A 70 -4.64 -0.83 6.13
N ILE A 71 -3.64 -0.31 6.81
CA ILE A 71 -3.47 1.13 7.07
C ILE A 71 -2.36 1.64 6.15
N THR A 72 -2.63 2.65 5.35
CA THR A 72 -1.67 3.29 4.44
C THR A 72 -1.85 4.81 4.45
N THR A 73 -1.12 5.53 3.62
CA THR A 73 -1.17 6.99 3.55
C THR A 73 -1.62 7.50 2.18
N SER A 74 -2.04 8.77 2.13
CA SER A 74 -2.37 9.47 0.89
C SER A 74 -1.18 9.69 -0.05
N LEU A 75 0.06 9.49 0.42
CA LEU A 75 1.28 9.58 -0.38
C LEU A 75 1.63 8.27 -1.11
N ALA A 76 0.86 7.21 -0.91
CA ALA A 76 0.89 6.01 -1.73
C ALA A 76 -0.22 6.09 -2.79
N GLY A 77 0.09 5.83 -4.06
CA GLY A 77 -0.89 5.86 -5.15
C GLY A 77 -2.06 4.92 -4.92
N TYR A 78 -1.81 3.71 -4.38
CA TYR A 78 -2.86 2.79 -3.95
C TYR A 78 -3.72 3.39 -2.83
N GLY A 79 -3.12 4.06 -1.85
CA GLY A 79 -3.83 4.73 -0.77
C GLY A 79 -4.79 5.80 -1.30
N GLU A 80 -4.28 6.70 -2.13
CA GLU A 80 -5.10 7.74 -2.76
C GLU A 80 -6.24 7.16 -3.61
N TRP A 81 -5.96 6.10 -4.38
CA TRP A 81 -6.96 5.41 -5.17
C TRP A 81 -7.99 4.69 -4.28
N ALA A 82 -7.54 3.99 -3.22
CA ALA A 82 -8.41 3.25 -2.31
C ALA A 82 -9.34 4.16 -1.52
N ALA A 83 -8.91 5.38 -1.14
CA ALA A 83 -9.74 6.37 -0.46
C ALA A 83 -10.98 6.77 -1.27
N ARG A 84 -10.95 6.60 -2.59
CA ARG A 84 -12.08 6.92 -3.49
C ARG A 84 -13.02 5.74 -3.70
N GLN A 85 -12.73 4.57 -3.13
CA GLN A 85 -13.61 3.41 -3.24
C GLN A 85 -14.76 3.50 -2.23
N LYS A 86 -15.86 2.83 -2.57
CA LYS A 86 -17.08 2.85 -1.73
C LYS A 86 -17.01 1.87 -0.55
N GLU A 87 -16.14 0.88 -0.65
CA GLU A 87 -15.95 -0.14 0.37
C GLU A 87 -15.28 0.48 1.60
N GLN A 88 -15.97 0.40 2.73
CA GLN A 88 -15.50 0.98 3.99
C GLN A 88 -15.00 -0.12 4.94
N GLY A 89 -13.98 0.21 5.74
CA GLY A 89 -13.54 -0.61 6.87
C GLY A 89 -12.41 -1.59 6.60
N GLY A 90 -12.03 -1.84 5.33
CA GLY A 90 -10.91 -2.73 5.00
C GLY A 90 -9.59 -2.01 4.73
N VAL A 91 -9.65 -0.74 4.32
CA VAL A 91 -8.46 0.09 4.08
C VAL A 91 -8.64 1.41 4.81
N VAL A 92 -7.68 1.75 5.65
CA VAL A 92 -7.60 3.05 6.33
C VAL A 92 -6.53 3.87 5.64
N VAL A 93 -6.92 4.98 5.02
CA VAL A 93 -6.00 5.89 4.36
C VAL A 93 -5.86 7.14 5.23
N ILE A 94 -4.63 7.40 5.67
CA ILE A 94 -4.29 8.54 6.52
C ILE A 94 -3.71 9.62 5.64
N ASP A 95 -4.28 10.81 5.72
CA ASP A 95 -3.74 11.96 5.02
C ASP A 95 -2.37 12.33 5.61
N ARG A 96 -1.37 12.44 4.74
CA ARG A 96 0.02 12.68 5.11
C ARG A 96 0.64 13.76 4.24
N ASN A 97 1.42 14.62 4.89
CA ASN A 97 2.26 15.61 4.24
C ASN A 97 3.57 15.78 5.04
N ASP A 98 4.45 16.68 4.60
CA ASP A 98 5.77 16.86 5.20
C ASP A 98 5.75 17.45 6.62
N SER A 99 4.62 18.00 7.07
CA SER A 99 4.50 18.72 8.34
C SER A 99 3.64 18.03 9.41
N ASN A 100 2.87 16.96 9.05
CA ASN A 100 1.88 16.37 9.96
C ASN A 100 2.31 15.03 10.58
N PHE A 101 3.60 14.79 10.79
CA PHE A 101 4.12 13.52 11.32
C PHE A 101 3.45 13.09 12.63
N GLY A 102 3.28 14.04 13.58
CA GLY A 102 2.65 13.76 14.88
C GLY A 102 1.20 13.30 14.72
N GLU A 103 0.42 14.02 13.92
CA GLU A 103 -0.96 13.67 13.62
C GLU A 103 -1.07 12.29 12.95
N VAL A 104 -0.21 12.01 11.97
CA VAL A 104 -0.18 10.70 11.29
C VAL A 104 0.10 9.57 12.27
N THR A 105 1.04 9.78 13.22
CA THR A 105 1.38 8.80 14.25
C THR A 105 0.17 8.50 15.15
N GLU A 106 -0.53 9.54 15.61
CA GLU A 106 -1.75 9.39 16.42
C GLU A 106 -2.85 8.66 15.66
N ARG A 107 -3.10 9.04 14.40
CA ARG A 107 -4.11 8.39 13.56
C ARG A 107 -3.81 6.92 13.27
N ILE A 108 -2.53 6.55 13.11
CA ILE A 108 -2.13 5.14 13.00
C ILE A 108 -2.43 4.42 14.31
N ALA A 109 -2.06 5.00 15.46
CA ALA A 109 -2.31 4.40 16.77
C ALA A 109 -3.81 4.20 17.03
N ASP A 110 -4.64 5.19 16.71
CA ASP A 110 -6.10 5.11 16.84
C ASP A 110 -6.69 4.02 15.91
N ALA A 111 -6.18 3.90 14.69
CA ALA A 111 -6.62 2.87 13.78
C ALA A 111 -6.26 1.47 14.29
N LEU A 112 -5.03 1.26 14.76
CA LEU A 112 -4.59 0.01 15.38
C LEU A 112 -5.40 -0.33 16.62
N PHE A 113 -5.66 0.66 17.47
CA PHE A 113 -6.51 0.49 18.65
C PHE A 113 -7.91 0.01 18.27
N ARG A 114 -8.54 0.63 17.27
CA ARG A 114 -9.86 0.21 16.76
C ARG A 114 -9.83 -1.22 16.25
N PHE A 115 -8.86 -1.61 15.42
CA PHE A 115 -8.74 -2.97 14.92
C PHE A 115 -8.56 -3.99 16.05
N SER A 116 -7.79 -3.66 17.09
CA SER A 116 -7.57 -4.56 18.22
C SER A 116 -8.81 -4.81 19.09
N HIS A 117 -9.89 -4.05 18.90
CA HIS A 117 -11.14 -4.17 19.64
C HIS A 117 -12.31 -4.71 18.80
N LEU A 118 -12.07 -5.04 17.53
CA LEU A 118 -13.09 -5.67 16.70
C LEU A 118 -13.43 -7.07 17.22
N ASN A 119 -14.71 -7.39 17.22
CA ASN A 119 -15.15 -8.77 17.41
C ASN A 119 -14.95 -9.61 16.14
N ALA A 120 -15.23 -10.91 16.20
CA ALA A 120 -15.00 -11.82 15.08
C ALA A 120 -15.81 -11.47 13.82
N GLU A 121 -17.05 -11.01 13.98
CA GLU A 121 -17.90 -10.60 12.85
C GLU A 121 -17.36 -9.32 12.18
N GLU A 122 -17.00 -8.33 12.98
CA GLU A 122 -16.43 -7.07 12.52
C GLU A 122 -15.07 -7.29 11.82
N THR A 123 -14.24 -8.18 12.37
CA THR A 123 -12.96 -8.56 11.77
C THR A 123 -13.18 -9.20 10.40
N GLU A 124 -14.10 -10.16 10.30
CA GLU A 124 -14.43 -10.81 9.03
C GLU A 124 -15.00 -9.82 8.01
N LYS A 125 -15.82 -8.87 8.45
CA LYS A 125 -16.33 -7.78 7.60
C LYS A 125 -15.19 -6.90 7.08
N ALA A 126 -14.25 -6.53 7.93
CA ALA A 126 -13.08 -5.74 7.53
C ALA A 126 -12.19 -6.49 6.52
N ARG A 127 -11.96 -7.78 6.74
CA ARG A 127 -11.22 -8.67 5.83
C ARG A 127 -11.89 -8.76 4.45
N LYS A 128 -13.20 -8.95 4.40
CA LYS A 128 -13.97 -8.97 3.15
C LYS A 128 -13.94 -7.61 2.43
N ALA A 129 -14.02 -6.51 3.18
CA ALA A 129 -13.94 -5.18 2.61
C ALA A 129 -12.56 -4.90 2.00
N ALA A 130 -11.46 -5.30 2.65
CA ALA A 130 -10.11 -5.20 2.10
C ALA A 130 -9.99 -5.95 0.77
N ALA A 131 -10.40 -7.21 0.73
CA ALA A 131 -10.38 -8.03 -0.48
C ALA A 131 -11.26 -7.43 -1.61
N ALA A 132 -12.40 -6.86 -1.27
CA ALA A 132 -13.28 -6.21 -2.26
C ALA A 132 -12.65 -4.97 -2.89
N VAL A 133 -11.87 -4.18 -2.13
CA VAL A 133 -11.07 -3.07 -2.67
C VAL A 133 -9.97 -3.61 -3.58
N ALA A 134 -9.18 -4.59 -3.13
CA ALA A 134 -8.10 -5.17 -3.92
C ALA A 134 -8.59 -5.76 -5.24
N LYS A 135 -9.75 -6.42 -5.25
CA LYS A 135 -10.36 -6.99 -6.47
C LYS A 135 -10.64 -5.95 -7.53
N LYS A 136 -10.89 -4.71 -7.16
CA LYS A 136 -11.09 -3.59 -8.12
C LYS A 136 -9.78 -3.11 -8.74
N ALA A 137 -8.64 -3.36 -8.08
CA ALA A 137 -7.31 -3.08 -8.57
C ALA A 137 -6.75 -4.21 -9.46
N ASP A 138 -7.53 -5.25 -9.75
CA ASP A 138 -7.16 -6.32 -10.66
C ASP A 138 -6.81 -5.75 -12.04
N TRP A 139 -5.73 -6.24 -12.61
CA TRP A 139 -5.19 -5.86 -13.91
C TRP A 139 -6.22 -5.84 -15.03
N LYS A 140 -7.19 -6.73 -15.00
CA LYS A 140 -8.30 -6.76 -15.98
C LYS A 140 -9.11 -5.46 -16.00
N HIS A 141 -9.18 -4.72 -14.88
CA HIS A 141 -9.87 -3.44 -14.79
C HIS A 141 -9.00 -2.27 -15.26
N PHE A 142 -7.68 -2.36 -15.06
CA PHE A 142 -6.75 -1.30 -15.45
C PHE A 142 -6.26 -1.43 -16.90
N PHE A 143 -6.25 -2.62 -17.46
CA PHE A 143 -5.74 -2.85 -18.81
C PHE A 143 -6.44 -2.04 -19.90
N LYS A 144 -7.71 -1.67 -19.69
CA LYS A 144 -8.44 -0.78 -20.62
C LYS A 144 -7.73 0.58 -20.81
N TYR A 145 -7.14 1.13 -19.78
CA TYR A 145 -6.42 2.42 -19.84
C TYR A 145 -5.11 2.29 -20.66
N TYR A 146 -4.44 1.16 -20.54
CA TYR A 146 -3.27 0.87 -21.37
C TYR A 146 -3.65 0.74 -22.85
N ARG A 147 -4.73 0.04 -23.15
CA ARG A 147 -5.22 -0.07 -24.53
C ARG A 147 -5.58 1.28 -25.13
N GLU A 148 -6.22 2.14 -24.37
CA GLU A 148 -6.54 3.50 -24.77
C GLU A 148 -5.26 4.32 -25.02
N ALA A 149 -4.31 4.29 -24.10
CA ALA A 149 -3.02 4.98 -24.24
C ALA A 149 -2.26 4.49 -25.50
N TYR A 150 -2.24 3.18 -25.74
CA TYR A 150 -1.62 2.61 -26.96
C TYR A 150 -2.33 3.07 -28.22
N SER A 151 -3.66 3.09 -28.23
CA SER A 151 -4.44 3.58 -29.39
C SER A 151 -4.11 5.05 -29.69
N ILE A 152 -4.06 5.90 -28.67
CA ILE A 152 -3.68 7.31 -28.81
C ILE A 152 -2.25 7.43 -29.34
N ALA A 153 -1.30 6.67 -28.79
CA ALA A 153 0.10 6.71 -29.20
C ALA A 153 0.28 6.29 -30.66
N LEU A 154 -0.38 5.21 -31.08
CA LEU A 154 -0.33 4.72 -32.47
C LEU A 154 -0.96 5.72 -33.45
N THR A 155 -2.08 6.34 -33.11
CA THR A 155 -2.71 7.38 -33.91
C THR A 155 -1.77 8.57 -34.10
N LYS A 156 -1.12 9.01 -33.00
CA LYS A 156 -0.15 10.12 -33.07
C LYS A 156 1.10 9.74 -33.89
N ALA A 157 1.57 8.50 -33.80
CA ALA A 157 2.71 8.03 -34.56
C ALA A 157 2.37 7.98 -36.08
N ALA A 158 1.20 7.48 -36.46
CA ALA A 158 0.73 7.47 -37.84
C ALA A 158 0.63 8.90 -38.40
N ALA A 159 0.05 9.81 -37.65
CA ALA A 159 -0.05 11.22 -38.07
C ALA A 159 1.31 11.92 -38.25
N ARG A 160 2.35 11.54 -37.48
CA ARG A 160 3.72 12.04 -37.68
C ARG A 160 4.35 11.51 -38.96
N ASN A 161 4.13 10.24 -39.28
CA ASN A 161 4.67 9.62 -40.49
C ASN A 161 4.02 10.16 -41.76
N LEU A 162 2.76 10.61 -41.69
CA LEU A 162 2.08 11.28 -42.83
C LEU A 162 2.52 12.74 -43.03
N ASN A 163 3.21 13.36 -42.05
CA ASN A 163 3.73 14.73 -42.12
C ASN A 163 5.21 14.82 -41.70
N PRO A 164 6.17 14.26 -42.46
CA PRO A 164 7.58 14.19 -42.07
C PRO A 164 8.27 15.55 -42.02
N GLN A 165 7.71 16.59 -42.63
CA GLN A 165 8.35 17.92 -42.72
C GLN A 165 8.24 18.78 -41.44
N LYS A 166 7.47 18.42 -40.43
CA LYS A 166 7.34 19.20 -39.18
C LYS A 166 8.33 18.83 -38.06
N THR A 167 9.10 17.76 -38.23
CA THR A 167 9.99 17.24 -37.17
C THR A 167 11.41 17.78 -37.23
N THR A 168 11.83 18.46 -38.33
CA THR A 168 13.23 18.89 -38.56
C THR A 168 13.57 20.30 -38.01
N LYS A 169 12.66 20.99 -37.33
CA LYS A 169 12.90 22.38 -36.84
C LYS A 169 13.16 22.51 -35.34
N ARG A 170 13.55 21.44 -34.63
CA ARG A 170 13.76 21.55 -33.16
C ARG A 170 15.17 21.27 -32.65
N ASN A 171 16.17 21.13 -33.55
CA ASN A 171 17.57 20.96 -33.15
C ASN A 171 18.48 21.92 -33.85
N THR A 172 18.36 23.22 -33.58
CA THR A 172 19.45 24.22 -33.75
C THR A 172 19.08 25.46 -32.93
N LYS A 173 19.46 25.43 -31.64
CA LYS A 173 19.98 26.60 -30.92
C LYS A 173 20.59 26.08 -29.60
#